data_5b2e105a5155e4398824082e0b64695d
#
_entry.id   5b2e105a5155e4398824082e0b64695d
#
_cell.length_a   1.000
_cell.length_b   1.000
_cell.length_c   1.000
_cell.angle_alpha   90.00
_cell.angle_beta   90.00
_cell.angle_gamma   90.00
#
_symmetry.space_group_name_H-M   'P 1'
#
loop_
_entity.id
_entity.type
_entity.pdbx_description
1 polymer ?
#
loop_
_entity_poly.entity_id
_entity_poly.type
_entity_poly.pdbx_seq_one_letter_code
_entity_poly.pdbx_strand_id
1 'polypeptide(L)'
;MLKVLGCIILSSSLFLSACRPAKETSAKKMTRRTTEDTTETTEEPTDTDPTQSQDPSATPIPSNKKYSGEEAAKKLHELDEEIFKNGKTDIISMVFDIEDPSKFGMNWPDVGIEPWSPDDDQKGQESIQQVLTTLNEIDFGSLELEDQILYDTLMHDYTLANEMNGMDYYTSSMNSLTGENMELPIIFATLGFDDQADVERYLKMLADVKPYFESLFEYEKKVAEAGNSRPDAILDKLLESLEAVYKNHEGNYMYTTFEDRVNAMDLDDAVKKDLIAKNKEILDTSFFPAYEELKKNMETLRGTAKTSGKICEMQGGKAFYEKYFQLRSGTSLTIDEAKKFLLDDINAKYSDFYAKLFKLNQQQNDELMKHMSQDPSVAITTGSFESDVEFCKDAIKSDFPDIGDVKYTIYHIPKELSKNLSPAAYMSTPVDDINKNVLMLNDHSTGLGDMLTTVAHEAFPGHLFEAVYHMQHLNNFYQKGGTTAYKEGWSTYSEDYIMNLTTGYDLQVYECFDLYIALLNYQMQAYLDICVHYDGWGRDEVVNFANQYFPGAGEELADAFYDRIVEIPCYVTPYCFGNMCCSKIINDAMAQYGSQYSKKEIHAAYLDMGPSSFDLLEKYMPLFVEKQH
;
A
#
# COMPACT_ATOMS: atom_id res chain seq x y z
N MET A 1 -12.87 21.30 -22.42
CA MET A 1 -11.95 21.07 -21.31
C MET A 1 -12.69 20.97 -19.96
N LEU A 2 -13.41 21.98 -19.51
CA LEU A 2 -14.08 21.99 -18.19
C LEU A 2 -15.13 20.88 -17.94
N LYS A 3 -15.77 20.32 -18.96
CA LYS A 3 -16.79 19.26 -18.82
C LYS A 3 -16.21 17.84 -18.73
N VAL A 4 -14.91 17.66 -18.97
CA VAL A 4 -14.24 16.36 -19.02
C VAL A 4 -13.52 16.04 -17.71
N LEU A 5 -13.22 17.06 -16.90
CA LEU A 5 -12.52 16.90 -15.61
C LEU A 5 -13.27 15.98 -14.62
N GLY A 6 -14.61 16.01 -14.62
CA GLY A 6 -15.41 15.23 -13.67
C GLY A 6 -15.40 13.71 -13.90
N CYS A 7 -15.05 13.23 -15.10
CA CYS A 7 -15.12 11.80 -15.41
C CYS A 7 -13.85 11.01 -15.03
N ILE A 8 -12.68 11.64 -15.03
CA ILE A 8 -11.39 10.97 -14.79
C ILE A 8 -11.13 10.72 -13.30
N ILE A 9 -11.68 11.57 -12.44
CA ILE A 9 -11.45 11.54 -10.99
C ILE A 9 -12.14 10.36 -10.29
N LEU A 10 -13.15 9.77 -10.93
CA LEU A 10 -13.95 8.68 -10.36
C LEU A 10 -13.39 7.27 -10.64
N SER A 11 -12.41 7.12 -11.54
CA SER A 11 -11.93 5.80 -11.98
C SER A 11 -10.67 5.30 -11.31
N SER A 12 -9.98 6.10 -10.51
CA SER A 12 -8.81 5.64 -9.74
C SER A 12 -9.17 5.17 -8.32
N SER A 13 -10.10 4.23 -8.21
CA SER A 13 -10.24 3.41 -7.01
C SER A 13 -9.19 2.30 -7.09
N LEU A 14 -8.01 2.61 -6.64
CA LEU A 14 -6.88 1.70 -6.56
C LEU A 14 -7.10 0.74 -5.39
N PHE A 15 -7.03 -0.55 -5.67
CA PHE A 15 -6.85 -1.55 -4.62
C PHE A 15 -5.50 -1.31 -3.97
N LEU A 16 -5.51 -1.05 -2.68
CA LEU A 16 -4.34 -1.28 -1.87
C LEU A 16 -4.13 -2.79 -1.80
N SER A 17 -3.02 -3.27 -2.35
CA SER A 17 -2.49 -4.58 -1.95
C SER A 17 -2.60 -4.67 -0.43
N ALA A 18 -3.20 -5.74 0.08
CA ALA A 18 -3.43 -5.95 1.50
C ALA A 18 -2.08 -6.07 2.25
N CYS A 19 -1.36 -4.97 2.38
CA CYS A 19 -0.25 -4.84 3.31
C CYS A 19 -0.82 -4.24 4.59
N ARG A 20 -1.40 -5.09 5.42
CA ARG A 20 -1.56 -4.74 6.84
C ARG A 20 -0.18 -4.49 7.41
N PRO A 21 0.04 -3.40 8.16
CA PRO A 21 1.16 -3.39 9.10
C PRO A 21 1.01 -4.64 9.98
N ALA A 22 2.10 -5.37 10.17
CA ALA A 22 2.11 -6.59 10.96
C ALA A 22 1.44 -6.31 12.32
N LYS A 23 0.31 -6.98 12.61
CA LYS A 23 -0.28 -6.95 13.95
C LYS A 23 0.67 -7.71 14.86
N GLU A 24 1.26 -7.01 15.77
CA GLU A 24 2.23 -7.56 16.72
C GLU A 24 1.52 -8.34 17.82
N THR A 25 2.05 -9.52 18.12
CA THR A 25 1.46 -10.46 19.07
C THR A 25 2.34 -10.75 20.27
N SER A 26 1.63 -10.96 21.35
CA SER A 26 1.96 -11.12 22.74
C SER A 26 3.08 -12.11 23.11
N ALA A 27 4.01 -11.65 23.95
CA ALA A 27 4.86 -12.51 24.78
C ALA A 27 4.37 -12.53 26.23
N LYS A 28 4.43 -13.70 26.86
CA LYS A 28 3.96 -14.02 28.22
C LYS A 28 4.70 -13.25 29.30
N LYS A 29 3.91 -12.84 30.33
CA LYS A 29 4.28 -12.22 31.60
C LYS A 29 5.57 -12.74 32.25
N MET A 30 6.40 -11.78 32.72
CA MET A 30 7.10 -11.94 34.00
C MET A 30 7.26 -10.61 34.74
N THR A 31 7.06 -10.67 36.05
CA THR A 31 6.75 -9.66 37.04
C THR A 31 7.85 -8.64 37.39
N ARG A 32 7.43 -7.41 37.41
CA ARG A 32 7.66 -6.25 38.34
C ARG A 32 8.82 -6.28 39.35
N ARG A 33 9.63 -5.24 39.37
CA ARG A 33 10.05 -4.53 40.62
C ARG A 33 10.36 -3.05 40.36
N THR A 34 9.74 -2.22 41.16
CA THR A 34 9.84 -0.77 41.30
C THR A 34 11.11 -0.31 41.97
N THR A 35 11.64 0.88 41.65
CA THR A 35 12.02 1.93 42.63
C THR A 35 12.26 3.29 41.96
N GLU A 36 11.76 4.32 42.62
CA GLU A 36 11.84 5.76 42.41
C GLU A 36 13.28 6.32 42.50
N ASP A 37 13.65 7.46 41.94
CA ASP A 37 13.45 8.83 42.38
C ASP A 37 14.31 9.86 41.60
N THR A 38 13.69 10.97 41.26
CA THR A 38 14.09 12.37 41.06
C THR A 38 15.54 12.81 40.80
N THR A 39 15.79 13.73 39.85
CA THR A 39 15.92 15.18 40.01
C THR A 39 16.29 15.93 38.70
N GLU A 40 15.65 17.10 38.53
CA GLU A 40 15.91 18.10 37.48
C GLU A 40 17.28 18.76 37.58
N THR A 41 17.85 19.15 36.42
CA THR A 41 18.55 20.44 36.30
C THR A 41 18.62 20.85 34.82
N THR A 42 18.15 22.06 34.56
CA THR A 42 18.22 22.87 33.36
C THR A 42 19.61 23.42 33.13
N GLU A 43 20.11 23.43 31.86
CA GLU A 43 21.03 24.44 31.36
C GLU A 43 20.90 24.61 29.82
N GLU A 44 20.94 25.85 29.36
CA GLU A 44 20.74 26.34 28.00
C GLU A 44 21.97 26.14 27.08
N PRO A 45 21.80 26.26 25.73
CA PRO A 45 22.80 25.85 24.75
C PRO A 45 23.79 26.95 24.38
N THR A 46 25.02 26.58 24.18
CA THR A 46 26.02 27.41 23.50
C THR A 46 26.42 26.83 22.14
N ASP A 47 26.30 27.69 21.15
CA ASP A 47 26.74 27.59 19.75
C ASP A 47 28.23 27.19 19.63
N THR A 48 28.55 26.17 18.79
CA THR A 48 29.88 26.01 18.21
C THR A 48 29.86 25.25 16.87
N ASP A 49 30.49 25.88 15.90
CA ASP A 49 30.83 25.58 14.51
C ASP A 49 31.47 24.18 14.26
N PRO A 50 31.09 23.42 13.20
CA PRO A 50 31.67 22.12 12.90
C PRO A 50 32.76 22.19 11.84
N THR A 51 33.99 22.33 12.25
CA THR A 51 35.16 21.92 11.44
C THR A 51 36.22 21.32 12.35
N GLN A 52 36.22 19.96 12.44
CA GLN A 52 37.42 19.28 12.92
C GLN A 52 37.70 17.99 12.13
N SER A 53 38.88 17.96 11.56
CA SER A 53 39.57 16.88 10.89
C SER A 53 39.60 15.58 11.73
N GLN A 54 39.35 14.44 11.08
CA GLN A 54 39.52 13.11 11.68
C GLN A 54 41.03 12.85 11.98
N ASP A 55 41.31 12.54 13.25
CA ASP A 55 42.61 12.05 13.74
C ASP A 55 42.68 10.53 13.48
N PRO A 56 43.71 9.98 12.79
CA PRO A 56 43.79 8.56 12.45
C PRO A 56 44.25 7.65 13.62
N SER A 57 44.28 8.11 14.85
CA SER A 57 44.79 7.33 16.00
C SER A 57 43.76 6.95 17.06
N ALA A 58 42.46 7.08 16.78
CA ALA A 58 41.44 6.63 17.69
C ALA A 58 41.41 5.10 17.76
N THR A 59 41.81 4.54 18.89
CA THR A 59 41.63 3.13 19.24
C THR A 59 40.15 2.79 19.10
N PRO A 60 39.78 1.71 18.38
CA PRO A 60 38.37 1.34 18.25
C PRO A 60 37.74 1.16 19.64
N ILE A 61 36.68 1.89 19.93
CA ILE A 61 35.86 1.61 21.12
C ILE A 61 35.35 0.18 20.95
N PRO A 62 35.57 -0.75 21.91
CA PRO A 62 35.07 -2.11 21.80
C PRO A 62 33.55 -2.02 21.59
N SER A 63 33.05 -2.54 20.47
CA SER A 63 31.62 -2.64 20.26
C SER A 63 31.07 -3.60 21.31
N ASN A 64 30.13 -3.15 22.13
CA ASN A 64 29.39 -4.02 23.07
C ASN A 64 28.42 -4.96 22.32
N LYS A 65 28.67 -5.24 21.05
CA LYS A 65 27.86 -6.11 20.20
C LYS A 65 28.04 -7.56 20.65
N LYS A 66 26.93 -8.26 20.81
CA LYS A 66 26.89 -9.63 21.32
C LYS A 66 27.11 -10.65 20.21
N TYR A 67 26.64 -10.34 18.99
CA TYR A 67 26.71 -11.23 17.84
C TYR A 67 27.54 -10.60 16.73
N SER A 68 28.51 -11.34 16.14
CA SER A 68 29.35 -10.89 15.03
C SER A 68 29.61 -12.00 14.01
N GLY A 69 29.91 -11.66 12.75
CA GLY A 69 30.16 -12.60 11.65
C GLY A 69 28.95 -13.50 11.40
N GLU A 70 29.18 -14.80 11.19
CA GLU A 70 28.09 -15.77 10.90
C GLU A 70 27.02 -15.81 12.00
N GLU A 71 27.38 -15.56 13.27
CA GLU A 71 26.42 -15.52 14.37
C GLU A 71 25.52 -14.28 14.30
N ALA A 72 26.03 -13.16 13.79
CA ALA A 72 25.26 -11.95 13.56
C ALA A 72 24.22 -12.16 12.44
N ALA A 73 24.63 -12.69 11.30
CA ALA A 73 23.73 -13.03 10.19
C ALA A 73 22.65 -14.03 10.62
N LYS A 74 23.05 -15.11 11.30
CA LYS A 74 22.11 -16.09 11.84
C LYS A 74 21.08 -15.45 12.78
N LYS A 75 21.53 -14.56 13.69
CA LYS A 75 20.62 -13.88 14.64
C LYS A 75 19.65 -12.94 13.94
N LEU A 76 20.08 -12.26 12.86
CA LEU A 76 19.25 -11.40 12.03
C LEU A 76 18.14 -12.21 11.35
N HIS A 77 18.49 -13.35 10.72
CA HIS A 77 17.49 -14.20 10.05
C HIS A 77 16.55 -14.91 11.04
N GLU A 78 17.03 -15.29 12.25
CA GLU A 78 16.13 -15.78 13.30
C GLU A 78 15.11 -14.72 13.74
N LEU A 79 15.53 -13.44 13.82
CA LEU A 79 14.65 -12.32 14.14
C LEU A 79 13.63 -12.08 13.03
N ASP A 80 14.05 -12.09 11.76
CA ASP A 80 13.19 -11.97 10.58
C ASP A 80 12.11 -13.06 10.56
N GLU A 81 12.50 -14.33 10.77
CA GLU A 81 11.57 -15.45 10.84
C GLU A 81 10.59 -15.32 12.04
N GLU A 82 11.06 -14.83 13.19
CA GLU A 82 10.22 -14.57 14.37
C GLU A 82 9.20 -13.47 14.08
N ILE A 83 9.60 -12.37 13.45
CA ILE A 83 8.69 -11.29 13.03
C ILE A 83 7.62 -11.82 12.08
N PHE A 84 8.02 -12.58 11.04
CA PHE A 84 7.11 -13.17 10.09
C PHE A 84 6.06 -14.06 10.76
N LYS A 85 6.49 -14.99 11.63
CA LYS A 85 5.59 -15.91 12.33
C LYS A 85 4.66 -15.22 13.32
N ASN A 86 5.18 -14.24 14.04
CA ASN A 86 4.40 -13.48 15.01
C ASN A 86 3.29 -12.65 14.37
N GLY A 87 3.44 -12.24 13.10
CA GLY A 87 2.40 -11.56 12.33
C GLY A 87 1.27 -12.46 11.82
N LYS A 88 1.35 -13.80 12.04
CA LYS A 88 0.41 -14.79 11.51
C LYS A 88 -0.50 -15.36 12.61
N THR A 89 -1.40 -14.52 13.14
CA THR A 89 -2.22 -14.84 14.32
C THR A 89 -3.62 -15.36 14.00
N ASP A 90 -4.11 -15.08 12.80
CA ASP A 90 -5.42 -15.45 12.32
C ASP A 90 -5.37 -15.98 10.87
N ILE A 91 -6.43 -16.59 10.40
CA ILE A 91 -6.46 -17.19 9.05
C ILE A 91 -6.29 -16.12 7.98
N ILE A 92 -6.92 -14.94 8.14
CA ILE A 92 -6.87 -13.89 7.12
C ILE A 92 -5.46 -13.30 6.96
N SER A 93 -4.63 -13.32 7.98
CA SER A 93 -3.22 -12.88 7.89
C SER A 93 -2.31 -13.92 7.23
N MET A 94 -2.80 -15.15 7.04
CA MET A 94 -2.04 -16.23 6.44
C MET A 94 -2.47 -16.58 5.02
N VAL A 95 -3.77 -16.52 4.74
CA VAL A 95 -4.40 -17.12 3.53
C VAL A 95 -3.87 -16.58 2.20
N PHE A 96 -3.29 -15.38 2.19
CA PHE A 96 -2.67 -14.80 1.01
C PHE A 96 -1.15 -14.93 1.00
N ASP A 97 -0.54 -15.18 2.16
CA ASP A 97 0.91 -15.13 2.31
C ASP A 97 1.55 -16.53 2.39
N ILE A 98 0.78 -17.55 2.74
CA ILE A 98 1.28 -18.91 2.98
C ILE A 98 0.32 -19.94 2.40
N GLU A 99 0.84 -20.85 1.59
CA GLU A 99 0.09 -22.00 1.07
C GLU A 99 0.10 -23.18 2.06
N ASP A 100 1.26 -23.52 2.59
CA ASP A 100 1.47 -24.64 3.51
C ASP A 100 2.22 -24.18 4.77
N PRO A 101 1.52 -23.82 5.86
CA PRO A 101 2.15 -23.38 7.10
C PRO A 101 3.13 -24.40 7.71
N SER A 102 2.96 -25.70 7.41
CA SER A 102 3.83 -26.73 7.96
C SER A 102 5.28 -26.61 7.50
N LYS A 103 5.53 -25.99 6.32
CA LYS A 103 6.88 -25.68 5.83
C LYS A 103 7.63 -24.71 6.74
N PHE A 104 6.90 -23.89 7.50
CA PHE A 104 7.44 -22.95 8.48
C PHE A 104 7.32 -23.41 9.93
N GLY A 105 6.92 -24.68 10.14
CA GLY A 105 6.67 -25.23 11.47
C GLY A 105 5.45 -24.62 12.16
N MET A 106 4.48 -24.10 11.39
CA MET A 106 3.24 -23.48 11.84
C MET A 106 2.04 -24.39 11.54
N ASN A 107 0.91 -24.05 12.10
CA ASN A 107 -0.40 -24.61 11.76
C ASN A 107 -1.34 -23.48 11.41
N TRP A 108 -2.41 -23.76 10.67
CA TRP A 108 -3.50 -22.82 10.49
C TRP A 108 -4.09 -22.43 11.84
N PRO A 109 -4.32 -21.14 12.11
CA PRO A 109 -4.95 -20.68 13.35
C PRO A 109 -6.41 -21.15 13.47
N ASP A 110 -6.87 -21.26 14.73
CA ASP A 110 -8.29 -21.54 15.01
C ASP A 110 -9.18 -20.29 14.90
N VAL A 111 -8.59 -19.10 14.77
CA VAL A 111 -9.29 -17.81 14.64
C VAL A 111 -9.30 -17.41 13.17
N GLY A 112 -10.46 -17.06 12.62
CA GLY A 112 -10.62 -16.63 11.24
C GLY A 112 -10.12 -15.20 11.03
N ILE A 113 -10.66 -14.26 11.83
CA ILE A 113 -10.24 -12.86 11.89
C ILE A 113 -10.13 -12.48 13.37
N GLU A 114 -8.94 -12.04 13.79
CA GLU A 114 -8.72 -11.67 15.18
C GLU A 114 -9.35 -10.31 15.50
N PRO A 115 -10.24 -10.22 16.52
CA PRO A 115 -10.78 -8.94 16.96
C PRO A 115 -9.69 -8.04 17.52
N TRP A 116 -9.76 -6.73 17.26
CA TRP A 116 -8.90 -5.74 17.90
C TRP A 116 -9.12 -5.69 19.42
N SER A 117 -8.05 -5.46 20.17
CA SER A 117 -8.08 -5.31 21.62
C SER A 117 -7.23 -4.12 22.07
N PRO A 118 -7.64 -3.33 23.06
CA PRO A 118 -6.81 -2.28 23.64
C PRO A 118 -5.46 -2.78 24.22
N ASP A 119 -5.36 -4.09 24.53
CA ASP A 119 -4.11 -4.68 25.00
C ASP A 119 -3.08 -4.86 23.87
N ASP A 120 -3.52 -4.78 22.60
CA ASP A 120 -2.64 -5.00 21.44
C ASP A 120 -1.64 -3.86 21.28
N ASP A 121 -2.01 -2.64 21.62
CA ASP A 121 -1.12 -1.47 21.59
C ASP A 121 0.10 -1.68 22.50
N GLN A 122 -0.13 -2.19 23.73
CA GLN A 122 0.96 -2.49 24.67
C GLN A 122 1.83 -3.64 24.21
N LYS A 123 1.22 -4.71 23.68
CA LYS A 123 1.95 -5.87 23.16
C LYS A 123 2.80 -5.49 21.95
N GLY A 124 2.23 -4.68 21.05
CA GLY A 124 2.93 -4.13 19.92
C GLY A 124 4.18 -3.35 20.35
N GLN A 125 4.04 -2.47 21.32
CA GLN A 125 5.17 -1.71 21.83
C GLN A 125 6.25 -2.60 22.50
N GLU A 126 5.86 -3.65 23.21
CA GLU A 126 6.80 -4.62 23.79
C GLU A 126 7.58 -5.36 22.69
N SER A 127 6.92 -5.72 21.58
CA SER A 127 7.55 -6.36 20.43
C SER A 127 8.52 -5.44 19.71
N ILE A 128 8.12 -4.18 19.43
CA ILE A 128 9.01 -3.16 18.85
C ILE A 128 10.30 -3.03 19.68
N GLN A 129 10.19 -2.92 21.01
CA GLN A 129 11.35 -2.81 21.90
C GLN A 129 12.24 -4.07 21.85
N GLN A 130 11.64 -5.26 21.73
CA GLN A 130 12.37 -6.51 21.63
C GLN A 130 13.17 -6.57 20.33
N VAL A 131 12.55 -6.20 19.19
CA VAL A 131 13.22 -6.17 17.88
C VAL A 131 14.40 -5.18 17.90
N LEU A 132 14.17 -3.94 18.33
CA LEU A 132 15.22 -2.91 18.42
C LEU A 132 16.37 -3.34 19.37
N THR A 133 16.05 -4.01 20.48
CA THR A 133 17.06 -4.54 21.41
C THR A 133 17.91 -5.59 20.73
N THR A 134 17.28 -6.53 20.01
CA THR A 134 17.99 -7.60 19.30
C THR A 134 18.89 -7.04 18.19
N LEU A 135 18.39 -6.10 17.39
CA LEU A 135 19.18 -5.42 16.36
C LEU A 135 20.39 -4.69 16.97
N ASN A 136 20.22 -4.03 18.10
CA ASN A 136 21.34 -3.36 18.80
C ASN A 136 22.43 -4.32 19.29
N GLU A 137 22.14 -5.61 19.48
CA GLU A 137 23.12 -6.64 19.85
C GLU A 137 23.92 -7.18 18.65
N ILE A 138 23.48 -6.94 17.40
CA ILE A 138 24.10 -7.40 16.16
C ILE A 138 25.22 -6.44 15.72
N ASP A 139 26.38 -6.97 15.34
CA ASP A 139 27.47 -6.19 14.73
C ASP A 139 27.22 -6.02 13.25
N PHE A 140 26.61 -4.88 12.88
CA PHE A 140 26.31 -4.48 11.50
C PHE A 140 27.53 -4.60 10.55
N GLY A 141 28.72 -4.17 11.03
CA GLY A 141 29.93 -4.18 10.20
C GLY A 141 30.44 -5.58 9.84
N SER A 142 29.90 -6.62 10.45
CA SER A 142 30.24 -8.02 10.16
C SER A 142 29.23 -8.72 9.22
N LEU A 143 28.17 -8.03 8.80
CA LEU A 143 27.13 -8.56 7.92
C LEU A 143 27.54 -8.40 6.44
N GLU A 144 27.09 -9.31 5.59
CA GLU A 144 27.17 -9.18 4.14
C GLU A 144 26.16 -8.14 3.63
N LEU A 145 26.29 -7.69 2.38
CA LEU A 145 25.55 -6.55 1.83
C LEU A 145 24.02 -6.72 1.92
N GLU A 146 23.51 -7.91 1.60
CA GLU A 146 22.09 -8.22 1.68
C GLU A 146 21.55 -8.18 3.11
N ASP A 147 22.34 -8.66 4.05
CA ASP A 147 22.00 -8.63 5.48
C ASP A 147 22.14 -7.22 6.05
N GLN A 148 23.04 -6.40 5.51
CA GLN A 148 23.16 -4.99 5.92
C GLN A 148 21.92 -4.18 5.55
N ILE A 149 21.38 -4.36 4.35
CA ILE A 149 20.15 -3.64 3.97
C ILE A 149 18.94 -4.16 4.74
N LEU A 150 18.82 -5.47 4.99
CA LEU A 150 17.77 -6.01 5.85
C LEU A 150 17.85 -5.43 7.27
N TYR A 151 19.05 -5.39 7.85
CA TYR A 151 19.27 -4.81 9.18
C TYR A 151 18.87 -3.33 9.22
N ASP A 152 19.33 -2.53 8.23
CA ASP A 152 19.01 -1.11 8.16
C ASP A 152 17.50 -0.88 7.93
N THR A 153 16.84 -1.73 7.14
CA THR A 153 15.39 -1.67 6.91
C THR A 153 14.62 -1.93 8.20
N LEU A 154 14.93 -3.03 8.89
CA LEU A 154 14.33 -3.34 10.19
C LEU A 154 14.58 -2.23 11.22
N MET A 155 15.83 -1.72 11.30
CA MET A 155 16.18 -0.65 12.22
C MET A 155 15.40 0.64 11.92
N HIS A 156 15.26 1.01 10.63
CA HIS A 156 14.50 2.18 10.20
C HIS A 156 13.03 2.05 10.58
N ASP A 157 12.38 0.95 10.17
CA ASP A 157 10.93 0.79 10.31
C ASP A 157 10.51 0.66 11.77
N TYR A 158 11.26 -0.14 12.55
CA TYR A 158 10.99 -0.31 13.99
C TYR A 158 11.35 0.94 14.81
N THR A 159 12.32 1.76 14.37
CA THR A 159 12.58 3.06 14.99
C THR A 159 11.41 4.01 14.73
N LEU A 160 10.92 4.11 13.49
CA LEU A 160 9.76 4.92 13.14
C LEU A 160 8.51 4.46 13.91
N ALA A 161 8.25 3.16 13.98
CA ALA A 161 7.15 2.59 14.75
C ALA A 161 7.27 2.94 16.25
N ASN A 162 8.49 2.88 16.81
CA ASN A 162 8.74 3.28 18.20
C ASN A 162 8.51 4.78 18.44
N GLU A 163 8.86 5.64 17.48
CA GLU A 163 8.59 7.08 17.55
C GLU A 163 7.10 7.42 17.49
N MET A 164 6.29 6.55 16.87
CA MET A 164 4.82 6.67 16.83
C MET A 164 4.13 6.14 18.09
N ASN A 165 4.86 5.59 19.05
CA ASN A 165 4.27 5.09 20.30
C ASN A 165 3.46 6.16 21.04
N GLY A 166 2.22 5.82 21.40
CA GLY A 166 1.27 6.75 22.03
C GLY A 166 0.63 7.75 21.07
N MET A 167 0.82 7.56 19.76
CA MET A 167 0.14 8.32 18.70
C MET A 167 -1.06 7.53 18.16
N ASP A 168 -1.94 7.05 19.05
CA ASP A 168 -3.07 6.22 18.70
C ASP A 168 -4.33 7.07 18.42
N TYR A 169 -5.30 6.49 17.72
CA TYR A 169 -6.65 7.06 17.52
C TYR A 169 -6.71 8.33 16.64
N TYR A 170 -5.72 8.58 15.77
CA TYR A 170 -5.76 9.68 14.78
C TYR A 170 -6.42 9.29 13.48
N THR A 171 -6.37 8.02 13.11
CA THR A 171 -6.93 7.47 11.87
C THR A 171 -7.82 6.26 12.19
N SER A 172 -8.58 5.82 11.20
CA SER A 172 -9.44 4.64 11.27
C SER A 172 -9.10 3.67 10.13
N SER A 173 -9.22 2.37 10.38
CA SER A 173 -9.14 1.33 9.34
C SER A 173 -10.41 1.26 8.49
N MET A 174 -11.51 1.90 8.91
CA MET A 174 -12.76 1.96 8.17
C MET A 174 -12.89 3.28 7.41
N ASN A 175 -13.23 3.21 6.14
CA ASN A 175 -13.55 4.38 5.30
C ASN A 175 -14.50 3.98 4.15
N SER A 176 -14.94 4.96 3.36
CA SER A 176 -15.93 4.73 2.31
C SER A 176 -15.37 4.11 1.02
N LEU A 177 -14.03 3.97 0.88
CA LEU A 177 -13.37 3.53 -0.35
C LEU A 177 -12.55 2.24 -0.17
N THR A 178 -11.54 2.27 0.69
CA THR A 178 -10.51 1.22 0.86
C THR A 178 -10.40 0.74 2.29
N GLY A 179 -11.39 1.03 3.13
CA GLY A 179 -11.41 0.54 4.51
C GLY A 179 -11.69 -0.96 4.59
N GLU A 180 -11.31 -1.56 5.70
CA GLU A 180 -11.54 -3.00 5.96
C GLU A 180 -13.01 -3.42 5.77
N ASN A 181 -13.94 -2.50 6.02
CA ASN A 181 -15.36 -2.70 5.74
C ASN A 181 -15.67 -2.88 4.25
N MET A 182 -14.83 -2.34 3.36
CA MET A 182 -14.98 -2.46 1.90
C MET A 182 -14.12 -3.60 1.33
N GLU A 183 -12.97 -3.87 1.93
CA GLU A 183 -12.04 -4.93 1.47
C GLU A 183 -12.56 -6.33 1.80
N LEU A 184 -13.12 -6.55 2.99
CA LEU A 184 -13.57 -7.88 3.41
C LEU A 184 -14.56 -8.53 2.44
N PRO A 185 -15.63 -7.87 1.94
CA PRO A 185 -16.52 -8.47 0.96
C PRO A 185 -15.81 -8.89 -0.34
N ILE A 186 -14.81 -8.12 -0.77
CA ILE A 186 -14.02 -8.40 -1.97
C ILE A 186 -13.14 -9.62 -1.73
N ILE A 187 -12.43 -9.68 -0.62
CA ILE A 187 -11.63 -10.84 -0.21
C ILE A 187 -12.49 -12.09 -0.23
N PHE A 188 -13.66 -12.05 0.41
CA PHE A 188 -14.57 -13.19 0.44
C PHE A 188 -15.12 -13.57 -0.93
N ALA A 189 -15.35 -12.62 -1.82
CA ALA A 189 -15.84 -12.92 -3.17
C ALA A 189 -14.77 -13.54 -4.07
N THR A 190 -13.48 -13.24 -3.82
CA THR A 190 -12.37 -13.56 -4.74
C THR A 190 -11.45 -14.67 -4.26
N LEU A 191 -11.46 -15.01 -2.97
CA LEU A 191 -10.61 -16.05 -2.40
C LEU A 191 -10.82 -17.41 -3.10
N GLY A 192 -9.75 -17.99 -3.67
CA GLY A 192 -9.80 -19.31 -4.31
C GLY A 192 -9.99 -20.46 -3.33
N PHE A 193 -10.45 -21.61 -3.83
CA PHE A 193 -10.55 -22.86 -3.06
C PHE A 193 -9.88 -23.98 -3.84
N ASP A 194 -8.83 -24.58 -3.28
CA ASP A 194 -8.16 -25.74 -3.86
C ASP A 194 -8.73 -27.04 -3.26
N ASP A 195 -9.12 -27.02 -1.99
CA ASP A 195 -9.70 -28.18 -1.29
C ASP A 195 -10.82 -27.78 -0.32
N GLN A 196 -11.43 -28.79 0.33
CA GLN A 196 -12.50 -28.55 1.31
C GLN A 196 -12.01 -27.76 2.53
N ALA A 197 -10.75 -27.88 2.92
CA ALA A 197 -10.22 -27.18 4.08
C ALA A 197 -10.12 -25.66 3.82
N ASP A 198 -9.88 -25.24 2.56
CA ASP A 198 -9.95 -23.81 2.16
C ASP A 198 -11.37 -23.27 2.37
N VAL A 199 -12.37 -24.02 1.97
CA VAL A 199 -13.78 -23.63 2.17
C VAL A 199 -14.10 -23.53 3.67
N GLU A 200 -13.61 -24.45 4.48
CA GLU A 200 -13.82 -24.41 5.93
C GLU A 200 -13.11 -23.22 6.58
N ARG A 201 -11.90 -22.87 6.13
CA ARG A 201 -11.19 -21.65 6.54
C ARG A 201 -11.96 -20.38 6.16
N TYR A 202 -12.44 -20.32 4.92
CA TYR A 202 -13.30 -19.23 4.46
C TYR A 202 -14.56 -19.07 5.34
N LEU A 203 -15.30 -20.16 5.60
CA LEU A 203 -16.50 -20.13 6.44
C LEU A 203 -16.19 -19.66 7.87
N LYS A 204 -15.01 -20.02 8.38
CA LYS A 204 -14.55 -19.58 9.70
C LYS A 204 -14.28 -18.07 9.71
N MET A 205 -13.52 -17.54 8.71
CA MET A 205 -13.30 -16.10 8.58
C MET A 205 -14.62 -15.34 8.45
N LEU A 206 -15.54 -15.85 7.62
CA LEU A 206 -16.85 -15.22 7.40
C LEU A 206 -17.67 -15.12 8.70
N ALA A 207 -17.63 -16.17 9.54
CA ALA A 207 -18.31 -16.19 10.83
C ALA A 207 -17.71 -15.20 11.84
N ASP A 208 -16.40 -14.95 11.77
CA ASP A 208 -15.67 -14.08 12.68
C ASP A 208 -15.76 -12.57 12.31
N VAL A 209 -16.42 -12.21 11.17
CA VAL A 209 -16.65 -10.80 10.80
C VAL A 209 -17.46 -10.05 11.87
N LYS A 210 -18.44 -10.71 12.50
CA LYS A 210 -19.26 -10.04 13.52
C LYS A 210 -18.45 -9.62 14.75
N PRO A 211 -17.77 -10.51 15.49
CA PRO A 211 -16.94 -10.10 16.62
C PRO A 211 -15.82 -9.13 16.22
N TYR A 212 -15.29 -9.24 14.99
CA TYR A 212 -14.33 -8.29 14.46
C TYR A 212 -14.92 -6.88 14.33
N PHE A 213 -16.09 -6.71 13.73
CA PHE A 213 -16.76 -5.41 13.61
C PHE A 213 -17.19 -4.82 14.96
N GLU A 214 -17.58 -5.67 15.90
CA GLU A 214 -17.83 -5.22 17.27
C GLU A 214 -16.55 -4.59 17.87
N SER A 215 -15.38 -5.19 17.66
CA SER A 215 -14.10 -4.65 18.12
C SER A 215 -13.67 -3.39 17.38
N LEU A 216 -13.90 -3.27 16.08
CA LEU A 216 -13.66 -2.04 15.32
C LEU A 216 -14.53 -0.88 15.84
N PHE A 217 -15.78 -1.15 16.22
CA PHE A 217 -16.62 -0.12 16.83
C PHE A 217 -16.09 0.32 18.20
N GLU A 218 -15.54 -0.60 19.00
CA GLU A 218 -14.85 -0.23 20.25
C GLU A 218 -13.64 0.69 19.98
N TYR A 219 -12.87 0.42 18.92
CA TYR A 219 -11.79 1.31 18.47
C TYR A 219 -12.33 2.69 18.07
N GLU A 220 -13.41 2.78 17.30
CA GLU A 220 -14.04 4.05 16.91
C GLU A 220 -14.55 4.85 18.13
N LYS A 221 -15.00 4.18 19.17
CA LYS A 221 -15.33 4.87 20.43
C LYS A 221 -14.10 5.49 21.08
N LYS A 222 -12.93 4.84 21.00
CA LYS A 222 -11.66 5.42 21.47
C LYS A 222 -11.26 6.64 20.65
N VAL A 223 -11.42 6.58 19.31
CA VAL A 223 -11.23 7.74 18.43
C VAL A 223 -12.15 8.90 18.85
N ALA A 224 -13.41 8.61 19.18
CA ALA A 224 -14.38 9.62 19.66
C ALA A 224 -14.02 10.17 21.05
N GLU A 225 -13.59 9.34 21.98
CA GLU A 225 -13.11 9.74 23.32
C GLU A 225 -11.89 10.67 23.20
N ALA A 226 -10.96 10.39 22.29
CA ALA A 226 -9.83 11.25 21.95
C ALA A 226 -10.25 12.59 21.31
N GLY A 227 -11.49 12.69 20.81
CA GLY A 227 -12.03 13.87 20.13
C GLY A 227 -11.71 13.94 18.65
N ASN A 228 -11.28 12.83 18.06
CA ASN A 228 -10.80 12.70 16.70
C ASN A 228 -11.86 12.06 15.75
N SER A 229 -13.13 11.97 16.18
CA SER A 229 -14.21 11.46 15.34
C SER A 229 -14.27 12.17 13.99
N ARG A 230 -14.62 11.43 12.97
CA ARG A 230 -14.86 11.98 11.64
C ARG A 230 -16.06 12.93 11.61
N PRO A 231 -16.05 14.00 10.80
CA PRO A 231 -17.20 14.90 10.58
C PRO A 231 -18.42 14.14 10.06
N ASP A 232 -19.61 14.64 10.35
CA ASP A 232 -20.87 13.99 9.95
C ASP A 232 -20.98 13.75 8.43
N ALA A 233 -20.46 14.66 7.60
CA ALA A 233 -20.45 14.48 6.14
C ALA A 233 -19.58 13.30 5.69
N ILE A 234 -18.46 13.04 6.37
CA ILE A 234 -17.60 11.87 6.12
C ILE A 234 -18.24 10.62 6.71
N LEU A 235 -18.88 10.74 7.88
CA LEU A 235 -19.63 9.63 8.47
C LEU A 235 -20.76 9.17 7.53
N ASP A 236 -21.48 10.09 6.88
CA ASP A 236 -22.54 9.76 5.92
C ASP A 236 -22.02 8.85 4.80
N LYS A 237 -20.84 9.15 4.22
CA LYS A 237 -20.22 8.34 3.18
C LYS A 237 -19.90 6.92 3.67
N LEU A 238 -19.32 6.80 4.87
CA LEU A 238 -19.07 5.49 5.48
C LEU A 238 -20.37 4.70 5.70
N LEU A 239 -21.43 5.36 6.21
CA LEU A 239 -22.71 4.72 6.44
C LEU A 239 -23.38 4.24 5.15
N GLU A 240 -23.24 5.01 4.06
CA GLU A 240 -23.71 4.62 2.71
C GLU A 240 -22.92 3.41 2.19
N SER A 241 -21.59 3.38 2.37
CA SER A 241 -20.76 2.26 1.95
C SER A 241 -21.10 0.97 2.71
N LEU A 242 -21.30 1.05 4.02
CA LEU A 242 -21.75 -0.08 4.83
C LEU A 242 -23.12 -0.60 4.37
N GLU A 243 -24.09 0.31 4.10
CA GLU A 243 -25.42 -0.08 3.62
C GLU A 243 -25.37 -0.78 2.27
N ALA A 244 -24.48 -0.36 1.37
CA ALA A 244 -24.37 -0.93 0.03
C ALA A 244 -24.03 -2.42 0.06
N VAL A 245 -23.31 -2.92 1.09
CA VAL A 245 -22.94 -4.33 1.22
C VAL A 245 -24.16 -5.22 1.47
N TYR A 246 -25.13 -4.79 2.28
CA TYR A 246 -26.24 -5.66 2.71
C TYR A 246 -27.62 -5.30 2.11
N LYS A 247 -27.77 -4.14 1.48
CA LYS A 247 -29.07 -3.62 0.99
C LYS A 247 -29.76 -4.52 -0.04
N ASN A 248 -29.02 -5.21 -0.88
CA ASN A 248 -29.53 -6.13 -1.91
C ASN A 248 -29.27 -7.58 -1.49
N HIS A 249 -29.92 -8.02 -0.43
CA HIS A 249 -29.71 -9.32 0.16
C HIS A 249 -30.04 -10.48 -0.81
N GLU A 250 -31.21 -10.45 -1.47
CA GLU A 250 -31.57 -11.44 -2.49
C GLU A 250 -30.75 -11.24 -3.76
N GLY A 251 -29.93 -12.22 -4.13
CA GLY A 251 -29.05 -12.16 -5.29
C GLY A 251 -27.72 -11.43 -5.06
N ASN A 252 -27.34 -11.22 -3.79
CA ASN A 252 -26.03 -10.65 -3.47
C ASN A 252 -24.90 -11.56 -3.97
N TYR A 253 -23.87 -10.97 -4.55
CA TYR A 253 -22.73 -11.69 -5.13
C TYR A 253 -22.02 -12.61 -4.13
N MET A 254 -22.09 -12.35 -2.85
CA MET A 254 -21.53 -13.22 -1.79
C MET A 254 -22.12 -14.63 -1.80
N TYR A 255 -23.36 -14.81 -2.23
CA TYR A 255 -23.94 -16.15 -2.40
C TYR A 255 -23.48 -16.79 -3.70
N THR A 256 -23.59 -16.06 -4.82
CA THR A 256 -23.36 -16.61 -6.15
C THR A 256 -21.90 -16.94 -6.41
N THR A 257 -20.97 -16.06 -6.03
CA THR A 257 -19.53 -16.31 -6.20
C THR A 257 -19.04 -17.49 -5.36
N PHE A 258 -19.58 -17.68 -4.16
CA PHE A 258 -19.26 -18.86 -3.35
C PHE A 258 -19.82 -20.14 -3.96
N GLU A 259 -21.09 -20.11 -4.37
CA GLU A 259 -21.76 -21.27 -4.99
C GLU A 259 -21.03 -21.70 -6.27
N ASP A 260 -20.64 -20.77 -7.13
CA ASP A 260 -19.90 -21.04 -8.37
C ASP A 260 -18.55 -21.70 -8.08
N ARG A 261 -17.76 -21.18 -7.12
CA ARG A 261 -16.47 -21.76 -6.73
C ARG A 261 -16.60 -23.16 -6.14
N VAL A 262 -17.54 -23.37 -5.23
CA VAL A 262 -17.79 -24.70 -4.63
C VAL A 262 -18.29 -25.69 -5.69
N ASN A 263 -19.15 -25.26 -6.62
CA ASN A 263 -19.63 -26.13 -7.70
C ASN A 263 -18.52 -26.53 -8.68
N ALA A 264 -17.50 -25.70 -8.86
CA ALA A 264 -16.34 -26.01 -9.71
C ALA A 264 -15.37 -27.02 -9.07
N MET A 265 -15.43 -27.24 -7.76
CA MET A 265 -14.55 -28.19 -7.07
C MET A 265 -14.90 -29.66 -7.36
N ASP A 266 -13.93 -30.55 -7.24
CA ASP A 266 -14.11 -32.01 -7.33
C ASP A 266 -14.50 -32.59 -5.96
N LEU A 267 -15.75 -32.33 -5.54
CA LEU A 267 -16.34 -32.78 -4.28
C LEU A 267 -17.69 -33.51 -4.55
N ASP A 268 -18.10 -34.37 -3.62
CA ASP A 268 -19.42 -35.00 -3.67
C ASP A 268 -20.56 -33.97 -3.61
N ASP A 269 -21.61 -34.14 -4.40
CA ASP A 269 -22.77 -33.23 -4.46
C ASP A 269 -23.41 -32.98 -3.07
N ALA A 270 -23.42 -33.97 -2.18
CA ALA A 270 -23.90 -33.80 -0.83
C ALA A 270 -23.03 -32.85 0.00
N VAL A 271 -21.70 -32.92 -0.17
CA VAL A 271 -20.73 -32.02 0.48
C VAL A 271 -20.88 -30.59 -0.06
N LYS A 272 -20.93 -30.43 -1.39
CA LYS A 272 -21.16 -29.11 -2.02
C LYS A 272 -22.43 -28.46 -1.48
N LYS A 273 -23.54 -29.20 -1.44
CA LYS A 273 -24.81 -28.70 -0.94
C LYS A 273 -24.74 -28.28 0.54
N ASP A 274 -24.03 -29.03 1.36
CA ASP A 274 -23.85 -28.72 2.79
C ASP A 274 -23.04 -27.44 2.98
N LEU A 275 -21.90 -27.28 2.22
CA LEU A 275 -21.06 -26.10 2.26
C LEU A 275 -21.81 -24.84 1.80
N ILE A 276 -22.57 -24.93 0.70
CA ILE A 276 -23.40 -23.82 0.19
C ILE A 276 -24.48 -23.43 1.22
N ALA A 277 -25.10 -24.41 1.88
CA ALA A 277 -26.09 -24.15 2.92
C ALA A 277 -25.46 -23.45 4.14
N LYS A 278 -24.27 -23.89 4.57
CA LYS A 278 -23.50 -23.24 5.65
C LYS A 278 -23.12 -21.82 5.34
N ASN A 279 -22.59 -21.57 4.13
CA ASN A 279 -22.26 -20.21 3.69
C ASN A 279 -23.50 -19.31 3.76
N LYS A 280 -24.63 -19.79 3.20
CA LYS A 280 -25.89 -19.04 3.24
C LYS A 280 -26.33 -18.75 4.67
N GLU A 281 -26.26 -19.72 5.57
CA GLU A 281 -26.61 -19.53 6.97
C GLU A 281 -25.74 -18.46 7.64
N ILE A 282 -24.43 -18.51 7.45
CA ILE A 282 -23.50 -17.52 8.05
C ILE A 282 -23.74 -16.13 7.46
N LEU A 283 -23.94 -16.01 6.13
CA LEU A 283 -24.28 -14.75 5.51
C LEU A 283 -25.55 -14.14 6.09
N ASP A 284 -26.62 -14.94 6.23
CA ASP A 284 -27.94 -14.51 6.70
C ASP A 284 -27.96 -14.17 8.20
N THR A 285 -27.18 -14.90 9.02
CA THR A 285 -27.27 -14.81 10.49
C THR A 285 -26.12 -14.08 11.16
N SER A 286 -24.99 -13.90 10.47
CA SER A 286 -23.78 -13.27 11.01
C SER A 286 -23.30 -12.11 10.14
N PHE A 287 -22.92 -12.35 8.89
CA PHE A 287 -22.21 -11.39 8.06
C PHE A 287 -23.04 -10.13 7.74
N PHE A 288 -24.21 -10.27 7.09
CA PHE A 288 -25.04 -9.10 6.77
C PHE A 288 -25.60 -8.41 8.02
N PRO A 289 -26.06 -9.13 9.06
CA PRO A 289 -26.40 -8.51 10.34
C PRO A 289 -25.24 -7.74 10.99
N ALA A 290 -23.98 -8.19 10.83
CA ALA A 290 -22.82 -7.47 11.35
C ALA A 290 -22.65 -6.11 10.68
N TYR A 291 -22.80 -6.00 9.36
CA TYR A 291 -22.80 -4.73 8.63
C TYR A 291 -23.93 -3.78 9.04
N GLU A 292 -25.15 -4.34 9.19
CA GLU A 292 -26.30 -3.57 9.66
C GLU A 292 -26.10 -3.03 11.08
N GLU A 293 -25.57 -3.86 11.98
CA GLU A 293 -25.26 -3.49 13.35
C GLU A 293 -24.12 -2.48 13.43
N LEU A 294 -23.05 -2.68 12.65
CA LEU A 294 -21.94 -1.73 12.56
C LEU A 294 -22.44 -0.36 12.08
N LYS A 295 -23.24 -0.31 11.01
CA LYS A 295 -23.84 0.95 10.53
C LYS A 295 -24.62 1.66 11.63
N LYS A 296 -25.48 0.92 12.34
CA LYS A 296 -26.28 1.46 13.44
C LYS A 296 -25.41 1.98 14.59
N ASN A 297 -24.35 1.25 14.90
CA ASN A 297 -23.41 1.62 15.94
C ASN A 297 -22.63 2.90 15.55
N MET A 298 -22.12 2.97 14.33
CA MET A 298 -21.41 4.14 13.79
C MET A 298 -22.32 5.39 13.77
N GLU A 299 -23.60 5.26 13.46
CA GLU A 299 -24.57 6.37 13.52
C GLU A 299 -24.66 6.98 14.93
N THR A 300 -24.37 6.24 16.00
CA THR A 300 -24.36 6.77 17.38
C THR A 300 -23.21 7.75 17.64
N LEU A 301 -22.20 7.76 16.78
CA LEU A 301 -21.07 8.69 16.87
C LEU A 301 -21.36 10.03 16.16
N ARG A 302 -22.51 10.18 15.51
CA ARG A 302 -22.92 11.43 14.86
C ARG A 302 -22.92 12.60 15.85
N GLY A 303 -22.34 13.72 15.43
CA GLY A 303 -22.20 14.93 16.25
C GLY A 303 -21.14 14.84 17.33
N THR A 304 -20.32 13.80 17.38
CA THR A 304 -19.20 13.69 18.35
C THR A 304 -17.91 14.33 17.85
N ALA A 305 -17.81 14.64 16.56
CA ALA A 305 -16.64 15.29 15.97
C ALA A 305 -16.35 16.64 16.64
N LYS A 306 -15.11 16.86 17.06
CA LYS A 306 -14.62 18.12 17.63
C LYS A 306 -13.75 18.92 16.68
N THR A 307 -13.42 18.35 15.53
CA THR A 307 -12.58 18.91 14.49
C THR A 307 -13.31 18.83 13.15
N SER A 308 -12.76 19.47 12.12
CA SER A 308 -13.24 19.31 10.74
C SER A 308 -12.70 18.04 10.05
N GLY A 309 -12.06 17.14 10.80
CA GLY A 309 -11.41 15.91 10.30
C GLY A 309 -9.95 16.11 9.88
N LYS A 310 -9.44 17.34 9.94
CA LYS A 310 -8.04 17.63 9.64
C LYS A 310 -7.15 17.24 10.84
N ILE A 311 -6.08 16.49 10.57
CA ILE A 311 -5.20 15.97 11.63
C ILE A 311 -4.54 17.09 12.44
N CYS A 312 -4.17 18.21 11.81
CA CYS A 312 -3.57 19.36 12.52
C CYS A 312 -4.49 20.02 13.56
N GLU A 313 -5.80 19.77 13.53
CA GLU A 313 -6.77 20.26 14.51
C GLU A 313 -6.86 19.33 15.72
N MET A 314 -6.33 18.11 15.64
CA MET A 314 -6.29 17.13 16.73
C MET A 314 -5.12 17.43 17.67
N GLN A 315 -5.27 17.07 18.94
CA GLN A 315 -4.20 17.27 19.92
C GLN A 315 -2.97 16.40 19.55
N GLY A 316 -1.81 17.02 19.32
CA GLY A 316 -0.60 16.31 18.86
C GLY A 316 -0.61 15.91 17.36
N GLY A 317 -1.67 16.28 16.62
CA GLY A 317 -1.90 15.81 15.27
C GLY A 317 -0.79 16.12 14.26
N LYS A 318 -0.11 17.29 14.37
CA LYS A 318 1.01 17.59 13.49
C LYS A 318 2.19 16.61 13.67
N ALA A 319 2.54 16.29 14.91
CA ALA A 319 3.61 15.34 15.20
C ALA A 319 3.24 13.92 14.71
N PHE A 320 1.98 13.52 14.86
CA PHE A 320 1.48 12.29 14.28
C PHE A 320 1.58 12.32 12.74
N TYR A 321 1.09 13.39 12.10
CA TYR A 321 1.08 13.48 10.63
C TYR A 321 2.49 13.45 10.03
N GLU A 322 3.49 14.07 10.67
CA GLU A 322 4.89 13.98 10.25
C GLU A 322 5.38 12.53 10.18
N LYS A 323 5.13 11.74 11.21
CA LYS A 323 5.53 10.33 11.25
C LYS A 323 4.70 9.45 10.33
N TYR A 324 3.40 9.68 10.29
CA TYR A 324 2.50 8.97 9.38
C TYR A 324 2.82 9.25 7.92
N PHE A 325 3.18 10.50 7.58
CA PHE A 325 3.66 10.85 6.25
C PHE A 325 4.96 10.11 5.89
N GLN A 326 5.95 10.06 6.79
CA GLN A 326 7.18 9.30 6.58
C GLN A 326 6.90 7.82 6.33
N LEU A 327 6.04 7.21 7.13
CA LEU A 327 5.58 5.83 6.95
C LEU A 327 4.93 5.62 5.57
N ARG A 328 4.04 6.53 5.18
CA ARG A 328 3.25 6.38 3.93
C ARG A 328 4.04 6.72 2.68
N SER A 329 4.97 7.65 2.75
CA SER A 329 5.82 8.05 1.62
C SER A 329 7.03 7.12 1.41
N GLY A 330 7.42 6.34 2.43
CA GLY A 330 8.65 5.54 2.41
C GLY A 330 9.92 6.41 2.41
N THR A 331 9.85 7.68 2.90
CA THR A 331 10.97 8.63 2.94
C THR A 331 11.15 9.22 4.33
N SER A 332 12.36 9.71 4.63
CA SER A 332 12.64 10.46 5.86
C SER A 332 12.47 11.98 5.69
N LEU A 333 11.85 12.43 4.60
CA LEU A 333 11.65 13.86 4.31
C LEU A 333 10.83 14.52 5.43
N THR A 334 11.25 15.71 5.81
CA THR A 334 10.41 16.62 6.60
C THR A 334 9.23 17.11 5.75
N ILE A 335 8.17 17.56 6.39
CA ILE A 335 6.98 18.08 5.68
C ILE A 335 7.35 19.25 4.75
N ASP A 336 8.24 20.14 5.18
CA ASP A 336 8.68 21.28 4.35
C ASP A 336 9.50 20.82 3.12
N GLU A 337 10.37 19.84 3.27
CA GLU A 337 11.11 19.22 2.16
C GLU A 337 10.15 18.50 1.20
N ALA A 338 9.20 17.74 1.71
CA ALA A 338 8.19 17.04 0.92
C ALA A 338 7.31 18.02 0.13
N LYS A 339 6.84 19.10 0.76
CA LYS A 339 6.08 20.16 0.09
C LYS A 339 6.89 20.82 -1.02
N LYS A 340 8.17 21.12 -0.75
CA LYS A 340 9.06 21.70 -1.76
C LYS A 340 9.26 20.74 -2.92
N PHE A 341 9.53 19.46 -2.64
CA PHE A 341 9.73 18.43 -3.66
C PHE A 341 8.51 18.28 -4.57
N LEU A 342 7.32 18.18 -3.97
CA LEU A 342 6.06 18.11 -4.72
C LEU A 342 5.79 19.38 -5.54
N LEU A 343 5.99 20.56 -4.95
CA LEU A 343 5.68 21.82 -5.65
C LEU A 343 6.63 22.07 -6.83
N ASP A 344 7.91 21.70 -6.68
CA ASP A 344 8.89 21.76 -7.76
C ASP A 344 8.48 20.81 -8.90
N ASP A 345 8.05 19.59 -8.61
CA ASP A 345 7.60 18.61 -9.59
C ASP A 345 6.27 19.02 -10.26
N ILE A 346 5.28 19.52 -9.49
CA ILE A 346 4.03 20.08 -10.03
C ILE A 346 4.34 21.19 -11.05
N ASN A 347 5.22 22.13 -10.70
CA ASN A 347 5.56 23.24 -11.59
C ASN A 347 6.30 22.77 -12.86
N ALA A 348 7.17 21.78 -12.73
CA ALA A 348 7.89 21.18 -13.85
C ALA A 348 6.92 20.46 -14.80
N LYS A 349 6.07 19.55 -14.27
CA LYS A 349 5.07 18.81 -15.05
C LYS A 349 4.02 19.74 -15.67
N TYR A 350 3.55 20.74 -14.94
CA TYR A 350 2.65 21.75 -15.47
C TYR A 350 3.23 22.51 -16.66
N SER A 351 4.50 22.95 -16.54
CA SER A 351 5.19 23.67 -17.60
C SER A 351 5.39 22.78 -18.83
N ASP A 352 5.76 21.51 -18.63
CA ASP A 352 5.95 20.56 -19.71
C ASP A 352 4.62 20.19 -20.39
N PHE A 353 3.56 19.95 -19.61
CA PHE A 353 2.21 19.70 -20.11
C PHE A 353 1.77 20.82 -21.10
N TYR A 354 1.83 22.08 -20.69
CA TYR A 354 1.43 23.16 -21.57
C TYR A 354 2.37 23.35 -22.76
N ALA A 355 3.69 23.13 -22.57
CA ALA A 355 4.65 23.21 -23.68
C ALA A 355 4.40 22.13 -24.75
N LYS A 356 3.92 20.94 -24.35
CA LYS A 356 3.52 19.85 -25.26
C LYS A 356 2.14 20.12 -25.85
N LEU A 357 1.16 20.48 -25.01
CA LEU A 357 -0.21 20.78 -25.45
C LEU A 357 -0.27 21.83 -26.55
N PHE A 358 0.51 22.90 -26.46
CA PHE A 358 0.55 23.95 -27.49
C PHE A 358 1.19 23.50 -28.82
N LYS A 359 1.87 22.36 -28.87
CA LYS A 359 2.43 21.79 -30.09
C LYS A 359 1.48 20.85 -30.81
N LEU A 360 0.43 20.36 -30.15
CA LEU A 360 -0.54 19.46 -30.72
C LEU A 360 -1.36 20.15 -31.83
N ASN A 361 -1.54 19.46 -32.95
CA ASN A 361 -2.50 19.88 -33.98
C ASN A 361 -3.95 19.54 -33.57
N GLN A 362 -4.94 19.95 -34.39
CA GLN A 362 -6.35 19.75 -34.06
C GLN A 362 -6.73 18.29 -33.87
N GLN A 363 -6.22 17.40 -34.73
CA GLN A 363 -6.53 15.95 -34.63
C GLN A 363 -5.96 15.36 -33.33
N GLN A 364 -4.73 15.72 -32.97
CA GLN A 364 -4.09 15.30 -31.72
C GLN A 364 -4.82 15.86 -30.48
N ASN A 365 -5.29 17.12 -30.54
CA ASN A 365 -6.12 17.67 -29.46
C ASN A 365 -7.45 16.93 -29.32
N ASP A 366 -8.11 16.57 -30.42
CA ASP A 366 -9.35 15.79 -30.39
C ASP A 366 -9.11 14.38 -29.81
N GLU A 367 -7.96 13.76 -30.09
CA GLU A 367 -7.53 12.48 -29.53
C GLU A 367 -7.21 12.60 -28.02
N LEU A 368 -6.45 13.63 -27.62
CA LEU A 368 -6.19 13.92 -26.19
C LEU A 368 -7.51 14.08 -25.42
N MET A 369 -8.48 14.79 -25.97
CA MET A 369 -9.79 14.95 -25.34
C MET A 369 -10.55 13.64 -25.18
N LYS A 370 -10.35 12.69 -26.08
CA LYS A 370 -10.93 11.33 -25.97
C LYS A 370 -10.24 10.55 -24.85
N HIS A 371 -8.89 10.58 -24.76
CA HIS A 371 -8.19 9.99 -23.61
C HIS A 371 -8.67 10.58 -22.29
N MET A 372 -8.74 11.91 -22.20
CA MET A 372 -9.25 12.60 -21.01
C MET A 372 -10.71 12.24 -20.66
N SER A 373 -11.53 11.85 -21.64
CA SER A 373 -12.90 11.38 -21.43
C SER A 373 -13.05 9.87 -21.30
N GLN A 374 -11.94 9.15 -21.28
CA GLN A 374 -11.91 7.68 -21.24
C GLN A 374 -12.73 7.02 -22.38
N ASP A 375 -12.66 7.61 -23.59
CA ASP A 375 -13.32 7.05 -24.78
C ASP A 375 -12.62 5.74 -25.17
N PRO A 376 -13.32 4.59 -25.16
CA PRO A 376 -12.70 3.29 -25.50
C PRO A 376 -12.08 3.23 -26.91
N SER A 377 -12.46 4.16 -27.80
CA SER A 377 -11.93 4.20 -29.18
C SER A 377 -10.46 4.61 -29.29
N VAL A 378 -9.89 5.16 -28.21
CA VAL A 378 -8.47 5.54 -28.14
C VAL A 378 -7.71 4.72 -27.08
N ALA A 379 -8.32 3.65 -26.57
CA ALA A 379 -7.69 2.78 -25.60
C ALA A 379 -6.36 2.20 -26.13
N ILE A 380 -5.32 2.26 -25.30
CA ILE A 380 -4.01 1.70 -25.64
C ILE A 380 -3.99 0.25 -25.16
N THR A 381 -4.15 -0.67 -26.13
CA THR A 381 -4.21 -2.11 -25.90
C THR A 381 -3.77 -2.86 -27.16
N THR A 382 -3.30 -4.07 -27.01
CA THR A 382 -3.01 -5.00 -28.12
C THR A 382 -4.25 -5.81 -28.55
N GLY A 383 -5.39 -5.63 -27.86
CA GLY A 383 -6.69 -6.21 -28.22
C GLY A 383 -7.45 -6.91 -27.10
N SER A 384 -6.76 -7.48 -26.11
CA SER A 384 -7.35 -8.07 -24.89
C SER A 384 -6.36 -8.01 -23.75
N PHE A 385 -6.86 -8.16 -22.53
CA PHE A 385 -6.02 -8.20 -21.32
C PHE A 385 -4.91 -9.27 -21.43
N GLU A 386 -5.24 -10.46 -21.90
CA GLU A 386 -4.28 -11.54 -22.06
C GLU A 386 -3.22 -11.21 -23.12
N SER A 387 -3.61 -10.56 -24.23
CA SER A 387 -2.65 -10.15 -25.26
C SER A 387 -1.75 -9.01 -24.76
N ASP A 388 -2.26 -8.14 -23.91
CA ASP A 388 -1.49 -7.08 -23.27
C ASP A 388 -0.48 -7.66 -22.25
N VAL A 389 -0.86 -8.69 -21.48
CA VAL A 389 0.06 -9.42 -20.59
C VAL A 389 1.20 -10.06 -21.39
N GLU A 390 0.89 -10.77 -22.50
CA GLU A 390 1.95 -11.39 -23.32
C GLU A 390 2.83 -10.35 -24.01
N PHE A 391 2.29 -9.21 -24.44
CA PHE A 391 3.08 -8.10 -24.98
C PHE A 391 4.05 -7.57 -23.92
N CYS A 392 3.59 -7.29 -22.72
CA CYS A 392 4.43 -6.79 -21.61
C CYS A 392 5.55 -7.79 -21.28
N LYS A 393 5.23 -9.09 -21.16
CA LYS A 393 6.22 -10.16 -20.92
C LYS A 393 7.32 -10.18 -22.00
N ASP A 394 6.94 -9.99 -23.27
CA ASP A 394 7.89 -9.99 -24.37
C ASP A 394 8.72 -8.70 -24.41
N ALA A 395 8.11 -7.56 -24.16
CA ALA A 395 8.75 -6.24 -24.24
C ALA A 395 9.87 -6.05 -23.21
N ILE A 396 9.73 -6.65 -22.02
CA ILE A 396 10.70 -6.45 -20.92
C ILE A 396 11.93 -7.36 -20.97
N LYS A 397 11.96 -8.40 -21.83
CA LYS A 397 13.00 -9.46 -21.82
C LYS A 397 14.44 -8.96 -21.94
N SER A 398 14.65 -7.85 -22.65
CA SER A 398 15.99 -7.29 -22.85
C SER A 398 16.47 -6.47 -21.64
N ASP A 399 15.54 -5.83 -20.93
CA ASP A 399 15.83 -4.75 -20.00
C ASP A 399 15.54 -5.09 -18.53
N PHE A 400 14.84 -6.21 -18.27
CA PHE A 400 14.54 -6.71 -16.92
C PHE A 400 15.12 -8.10 -16.68
N PRO A 401 15.41 -8.48 -15.43
CA PRO A 401 15.85 -9.83 -15.08
C PRO A 401 14.80 -10.88 -15.47
N ASP A 402 15.23 -12.13 -15.59
CA ASP A 402 14.35 -13.24 -15.95
C ASP A 402 13.77 -13.87 -14.67
N ILE A 403 12.45 -13.98 -14.57
CA ILE A 403 11.77 -14.66 -13.47
C ILE A 403 11.28 -16.07 -13.85
N GLY A 404 11.61 -16.54 -15.06
CA GLY A 404 11.18 -17.84 -15.57
C GLY A 404 9.72 -17.87 -16.05
N ASP A 405 9.21 -19.08 -16.23
CA ASP A 405 7.81 -19.29 -16.64
C ASP A 405 6.90 -19.36 -15.43
N VAL A 406 6.29 -18.21 -15.09
CA VAL A 406 5.42 -18.03 -13.93
C VAL A 406 3.97 -18.25 -14.32
N LYS A 407 3.25 -19.02 -13.52
CA LYS A 407 1.81 -19.24 -13.71
C LYS A 407 1.00 -18.15 -13.02
N TYR A 408 -0.09 -17.78 -13.64
CA TYR A 408 -1.10 -16.87 -13.06
C TYR A 408 -2.49 -17.27 -13.56
N THR A 409 -3.51 -16.87 -12.79
CA THR A 409 -4.92 -17.01 -13.15
C THR A 409 -5.54 -15.63 -13.31
N ILE A 410 -6.36 -15.43 -14.35
CA ILE A 410 -7.16 -14.22 -14.50
C ILE A 410 -8.52 -14.48 -13.86
N TYR A 411 -8.86 -13.72 -12.83
CA TYR A 411 -10.16 -13.76 -12.16
C TYR A 411 -11.01 -12.58 -12.60
N HIS A 412 -12.16 -12.86 -13.24
CA HIS A 412 -13.09 -11.84 -13.69
C HIS A 412 -13.99 -11.37 -12.54
N ILE A 413 -13.91 -10.08 -12.23
CA ILE A 413 -14.68 -9.48 -11.13
C ILE A 413 -16.17 -9.49 -11.48
N PRO A 414 -17.04 -9.99 -10.58
CA PRO A 414 -18.48 -9.93 -10.77
C PRO A 414 -18.98 -8.50 -11.02
N LYS A 415 -19.95 -8.35 -11.93
CA LYS A 415 -20.50 -7.06 -12.32
C LYS A 415 -21.00 -6.22 -11.14
N GLU A 416 -21.51 -6.87 -10.13
CA GLU A 416 -22.05 -6.26 -8.93
C GLU A 416 -20.98 -5.54 -8.09
N LEU A 417 -19.73 -6.03 -8.15
CA LEU A 417 -18.57 -5.43 -7.50
C LEU A 417 -17.88 -4.36 -8.35
N SER A 418 -18.11 -4.36 -9.65
CA SER A 418 -17.37 -3.60 -10.65
C SER A 418 -17.34 -2.09 -10.41
N LYS A 419 -18.41 -1.51 -9.85
CA LYS A 419 -18.63 -0.06 -9.82
C LYS A 419 -17.57 0.73 -9.04
N ASN A 420 -17.01 0.10 -7.99
CA ASN A 420 -16.10 0.77 -7.06
C ASN A 420 -14.67 0.15 -7.11
N LEU A 421 -14.38 -0.66 -8.12
CA LEU A 421 -13.11 -1.35 -8.24
C LEU A 421 -12.30 -0.83 -9.44
N SER A 422 -10.96 -0.86 -9.31
CA SER A 422 -10.05 -0.55 -10.40
C SER A 422 -10.24 -1.48 -11.60
N PRO A 423 -9.75 -1.12 -12.78
CA PRO A 423 -9.82 -1.95 -13.98
C PRO A 423 -9.18 -3.32 -13.82
N ALA A 424 -8.09 -3.41 -13.06
CA ALA A 424 -7.46 -4.66 -12.67
C ALA A 424 -6.79 -4.52 -11.29
N ALA A 425 -6.38 -5.64 -10.71
CA ALA A 425 -5.55 -5.69 -9.51
C ALA A 425 -4.79 -7.02 -9.44
N TYR A 426 -3.61 -6.99 -8.83
CA TYR A 426 -2.84 -8.18 -8.52
C TYR A 426 -3.08 -8.63 -7.07
N MET A 427 -3.31 -9.94 -6.88
CA MET A 427 -3.32 -10.56 -5.55
C MET A 427 -1.92 -11.06 -5.20
N SER A 428 -1.51 -10.94 -3.94
CA SER A 428 -0.16 -11.31 -3.51
C SER A 428 0.16 -12.79 -3.77
N THR A 429 1.46 -13.06 -4.00
CA THR A 429 2.00 -14.43 -4.14
C THR A 429 2.33 -14.98 -2.76
N PRO A 430 1.92 -16.22 -2.41
CA PRO A 430 2.39 -16.89 -1.21
C PRO A 430 3.91 -17.04 -1.20
N VAL A 431 4.54 -16.87 -0.03
CA VAL A 431 6.01 -16.95 0.11
C VAL A 431 6.58 -18.33 -0.22
N ASP A 432 5.75 -19.35 -0.25
CA ASP A 432 6.11 -20.76 -0.49
C ASP A 432 5.54 -21.36 -1.79
N ASP A 433 4.83 -20.57 -2.62
CA ASP A 433 4.39 -20.99 -3.95
C ASP A 433 4.32 -19.83 -4.96
N ILE A 434 5.39 -19.63 -5.71
CA ILE A 434 5.51 -18.58 -6.75
C ILE A 434 4.59 -18.79 -7.97
N ASN A 435 3.88 -19.90 -8.07
CA ASN A 435 2.97 -20.21 -9.18
C ASN A 435 1.50 -19.93 -8.83
N LYS A 436 1.23 -19.46 -7.61
CA LYS A 436 -0.13 -19.14 -7.15
C LYS A 436 -0.38 -17.63 -7.22
N ASN A 437 -0.48 -17.12 -8.46
CA ASN A 437 -0.71 -15.71 -8.74
C ASN A 437 -2.10 -15.50 -9.31
N VAL A 438 -2.79 -14.44 -8.88
CA VAL A 438 -4.11 -14.06 -9.37
C VAL A 438 -4.09 -12.62 -9.86
N LEU A 439 -4.42 -12.41 -11.13
CA LEU A 439 -4.73 -11.11 -11.71
C LEU A 439 -6.24 -10.95 -11.73
N MET A 440 -6.77 -9.96 -11.05
CA MET A 440 -8.20 -9.63 -11.10
C MET A 440 -8.46 -8.68 -12.24
N LEU A 441 -9.48 -8.96 -13.05
CA LEU A 441 -9.91 -8.13 -14.16
C LEU A 441 -11.35 -7.67 -13.98
N ASN A 442 -11.56 -6.37 -14.03
CA ASN A 442 -12.85 -5.73 -13.98
C ASN A 442 -13.37 -5.40 -15.40
N ASP A 443 -13.92 -6.38 -16.09
CA ASP A 443 -14.46 -6.24 -17.46
C ASP A 443 -15.57 -5.17 -17.58
N HIS A 444 -16.13 -4.74 -16.47
CA HIS A 444 -17.23 -3.78 -16.40
C HIS A 444 -16.77 -2.39 -16.00
N SER A 445 -15.47 -2.20 -15.77
CA SER A 445 -14.92 -0.87 -15.46
C SER A 445 -15.13 0.08 -16.63
N THR A 446 -15.51 1.33 -16.32
CA THR A 446 -15.55 2.41 -17.30
C THR A 446 -14.16 3.01 -17.57
N GLY A 447 -13.15 2.62 -16.78
CA GLY A 447 -11.77 3.10 -16.87
C GLY A 447 -10.84 2.27 -17.74
N LEU A 448 -11.37 1.51 -18.71
CA LEU A 448 -10.59 0.63 -19.61
C LEU A 448 -9.79 1.40 -20.69
N GLY A 449 -9.65 2.73 -20.57
CA GLY A 449 -8.97 3.55 -21.58
C GLY A 449 -7.50 3.21 -21.82
N ASP A 450 -6.78 2.81 -20.75
CA ASP A 450 -5.34 2.53 -20.80
C ASP A 450 -5.02 1.14 -20.22
N MET A 451 -5.57 0.10 -20.86
CA MET A 451 -5.42 -1.28 -20.38
C MET A 451 -3.95 -1.73 -20.35
N LEU A 452 -3.13 -1.27 -21.28
CA LEU A 452 -1.73 -1.67 -21.37
C LEU A 452 -0.91 -1.16 -20.18
N THR A 453 -1.13 0.08 -19.71
CA THR A 453 -0.48 0.61 -18.51
C THR A 453 -0.99 -0.10 -17.26
N THR A 454 -2.29 -0.39 -17.18
CA THR A 454 -2.88 -1.18 -16.09
C THR A 454 -2.25 -2.57 -16.02
N VAL A 455 -2.08 -3.26 -17.17
CA VAL A 455 -1.39 -4.56 -17.22
C VAL A 455 0.07 -4.45 -16.81
N ALA A 456 0.76 -3.38 -17.25
CA ALA A 456 2.15 -3.14 -16.84
C ALA A 456 2.27 -2.97 -15.32
N HIS A 457 1.33 -2.27 -14.70
CA HIS A 457 1.24 -2.06 -13.26
C HIS A 457 0.98 -3.37 -12.50
N GLU A 458 -0.06 -4.11 -12.89
CA GLU A 458 -0.51 -5.28 -12.13
C GLU A 458 0.29 -6.55 -12.42
N ALA A 459 0.84 -6.68 -13.65
CA ALA A 459 1.47 -7.91 -14.08
C ALA A 459 2.97 -7.75 -14.39
N PHE A 460 3.34 -7.35 -15.60
CA PHE A 460 4.72 -7.34 -16.09
C PHE A 460 5.11 -5.97 -16.67
N PRO A 461 6.15 -5.30 -16.11
CA PRO A 461 7.04 -5.73 -15.02
C PRO A 461 6.61 -5.30 -13.61
N GLY A 462 5.33 -4.95 -13.39
CA GLY A 462 4.79 -4.42 -12.14
C GLY A 462 4.68 -5.44 -11.00
N HIS A 463 3.57 -5.40 -10.26
CA HIS A 463 3.38 -6.12 -8.99
C HIS A 463 3.65 -7.63 -9.05
N LEU A 464 3.10 -8.35 -10.05
CA LEU A 464 3.32 -9.79 -10.16
C LEU A 464 4.80 -10.11 -10.40
N PHE A 465 5.43 -9.39 -11.31
CA PHE A 465 6.84 -9.59 -11.63
C PHE A 465 7.73 -9.30 -10.41
N GLU A 466 7.52 -8.18 -9.75
CA GLU A 466 8.26 -7.76 -8.56
C GLU A 466 8.10 -8.79 -7.43
N ALA A 467 6.85 -9.19 -7.11
CA ALA A 467 6.58 -10.15 -6.05
C ALA A 467 7.28 -11.49 -6.31
N VAL A 468 7.14 -12.04 -7.52
CA VAL A 468 7.78 -13.31 -7.89
C VAL A 468 9.30 -13.19 -7.86
N TYR A 469 9.87 -12.07 -8.34
CA TYR A 469 11.31 -11.83 -8.27
C TYR A 469 11.79 -11.86 -6.82
N HIS A 470 11.13 -11.15 -5.92
CA HIS A 470 11.49 -11.13 -4.50
C HIS A 470 11.35 -12.50 -3.83
N MET A 471 10.30 -13.27 -4.16
CA MET A 471 10.18 -14.64 -3.63
C MET A 471 11.32 -15.55 -4.07
N GLN A 472 11.90 -15.33 -5.27
CA GLN A 472 13.00 -16.13 -5.80
C GLN A 472 14.39 -15.68 -5.28
N HIS A 473 14.59 -14.38 -5.04
CA HIS A 473 15.92 -13.79 -4.84
C HIS A 473 16.19 -13.32 -3.42
N LEU A 474 15.19 -12.83 -2.69
CA LEU A 474 15.39 -12.41 -1.30
C LEU A 474 15.42 -13.59 -0.34
N ASN A 475 16.35 -13.56 0.61
CA ASN A 475 16.55 -14.60 1.61
C ASN A 475 15.86 -14.32 2.96
N ASN A 476 15.02 -13.28 3.02
CA ASN A 476 14.32 -12.86 4.23
C ASN A 476 12.83 -12.67 3.97
N PHE A 477 12.01 -12.76 5.01
CA PHE A 477 10.56 -12.63 4.92
C PHE A 477 10.08 -11.17 4.98
N TYR A 478 10.79 -10.34 5.74
CA TYR A 478 10.37 -8.95 6.00
C TYR A 478 10.28 -8.15 4.70
N GLN A 479 11.33 -8.16 3.89
CA GLN A 479 11.34 -7.45 2.62
C GLN A 479 10.41 -8.09 1.58
N LYS A 480 10.19 -9.43 1.61
CA LYS A 480 9.17 -10.07 0.75
C LYS A 480 7.76 -9.54 1.03
N GLY A 481 7.44 -9.21 2.26
CA GLY A 481 6.18 -8.53 2.63
C GLY A 481 6.07 -7.14 2.01
N GLY A 482 7.15 -6.39 2.01
CA GLY A 482 7.31 -5.11 1.35
C GLY A 482 6.55 -3.94 1.98
N THR A 483 6.79 -2.74 1.45
CA THR A 483 6.07 -1.52 1.80
C THR A 483 5.21 -1.03 0.64
N THR A 484 4.07 -0.41 0.94
CA THR A 484 3.16 0.10 -0.10
C THR A 484 3.88 1.08 -1.04
N ALA A 485 4.66 2.02 -0.49
CA ALA A 485 5.35 3.02 -1.31
C ALA A 485 6.36 2.40 -2.30
N TYR A 486 7.08 1.35 -1.90
CA TYR A 486 8.00 0.64 -2.78
C TYR A 486 7.24 -0.08 -3.90
N LYS A 487 6.22 -0.87 -3.56
CA LYS A 487 5.43 -1.67 -4.50
C LYS A 487 4.72 -0.78 -5.53
N GLU A 488 4.02 0.24 -5.06
CA GLU A 488 3.32 1.19 -5.93
C GLU A 488 4.28 2.04 -6.77
N GLY A 489 5.43 2.41 -6.18
CA GLY A 489 6.47 3.14 -6.89
C GLY A 489 7.07 2.36 -8.05
N TRP A 490 7.38 1.08 -7.82
CA TRP A 490 7.87 0.19 -8.87
C TRP A 490 6.82 -0.05 -9.96
N SER A 491 5.56 -0.31 -9.57
CA SER A 491 4.50 -0.58 -10.53
C SER A 491 4.15 0.63 -11.38
N THR A 492 4.12 1.83 -10.81
CA THR A 492 3.92 3.07 -11.59
C THR A 492 5.12 3.38 -12.49
N TYR A 493 6.35 3.13 -12.04
CA TYR A 493 7.54 3.20 -12.91
C TYR A 493 7.41 2.22 -14.10
N SER A 494 6.84 1.05 -13.88
CA SER A 494 6.61 0.02 -14.91
C SER A 494 5.63 0.45 -15.98
N GLU A 495 4.61 1.24 -15.64
CA GLU A 495 3.67 1.84 -16.59
C GLU A 495 4.40 2.70 -17.62
N ASP A 496 5.17 3.68 -17.13
CA ASP A 496 5.97 4.59 -17.96
C ASP A 496 6.97 3.83 -18.84
N TYR A 497 7.60 2.79 -18.27
CA TYR A 497 8.58 1.99 -18.99
C TYR A 497 7.97 1.24 -20.17
N ILE A 498 6.83 0.57 -19.98
CA ILE A 498 6.13 -0.17 -21.04
C ILE A 498 5.63 0.78 -22.14
N MET A 499 5.12 1.93 -21.78
CA MET A 499 4.64 2.90 -22.77
C MET A 499 5.75 3.40 -23.68
N ASN A 500 6.98 3.56 -23.17
CA ASN A 500 8.15 3.90 -23.99
C ASN A 500 8.59 2.79 -24.96
N LEU A 501 8.15 1.53 -24.76
CA LEU A 501 8.42 0.40 -25.64
C LEU A 501 7.26 0.13 -26.62
N THR A 502 6.10 0.74 -26.40
CA THR A 502 4.88 0.50 -27.16
C THR A 502 4.89 1.33 -28.46
N THR A 503 4.27 0.79 -29.52
CA THR A 503 4.14 1.45 -30.82
C THR A 503 2.68 1.44 -31.27
N GLY A 504 2.31 2.33 -32.18
CA GLY A 504 0.97 2.35 -32.79
C GLY A 504 0.01 3.37 -32.19
N TYR A 505 0.47 4.21 -31.27
CA TYR A 505 -0.25 5.36 -30.73
C TYR A 505 0.55 6.65 -30.96
N ASP A 506 -0.12 7.81 -30.80
CA ASP A 506 0.57 9.10 -30.92
C ASP A 506 1.27 9.44 -29.60
N LEU A 507 2.60 9.28 -29.57
CA LEU A 507 3.42 9.52 -28.39
C LEU A 507 3.25 10.95 -27.84
N GLN A 508 3.05 11.96 -28.70
CA GLN A 508 2.88 13.36 -28.24
C GLN A 508 1.55 13.54 -27.51
N VAL A 509 0.50 12.85 -27.95
CA VAL A 509 -0.81 12.85 -27.29
C VAL A 509 -0.69 12.13 -25.94
N TYR A 510 -0.05 10.96 -25.95
CA TYR A 510 0.14 10.18 -24.72
C TYR A 510 0.95 10.93 -23.67
N GLU A 511 2.09 11.50 -24.03
CA GLU A 511 2.92 12.30 -23.10
C GLU A 511 2.15 13.49 -22.49
N CYS A 512 1.23 14.13 -23.24
CA CYS A 512 0.34 15.14 -22.71
C CYS A 512 -0.68 14.56 -21.73
N PHE A 513 -1.23 13.40 -22.06
CA PHE A 513 -2.24 12.74 -21.23
C PHE A 513 -1.62 12.25 -19.92
N ASP A 514 -0.46 11.60 -19.98
CA ASP A 514 0.29 11.12 -18.82
C ASP A 514 0.63 12.25 -17.83
N LEU A 515 1.21 13.36 -18.32
CA LEU A 515 1.47 14.55 -17.49
C LEU A 515 0.19 15.10 -16.84
N TYR A 516 -0.94 15.09 -17.56
CA TYR A 516 -2.21 15.53 -17.03
C TYR A 516 -2.71 14.60 -15.90
N ILE A 517 -2.66 13.29 -16.10
CA ILE A 517 -3.04 12.28 -15.11
C ILE A 517 -2.12 12.37 -13.88
N ALA A 518 -0.81 12.42 -14.09
CA ALA A 518 0.15 12.55 -13.00
C ALA A 518 -0.15 13.78 -12.14
N LEU A 519 -0.33 14.96 -12.77
CA LEU A 519 -0.64 16.19 -12.03
C LEU A 519 -1.92 16.08 -11.20
N LEU A 520 -3.01 15.53 -11.76
CA LEU A 520 -4.30 15.50 -11.09
C LEU A 520 -4.45 14.35 -10.09
N ASN A 521 -3.99 13.15 -10.46
CA ASN A 521 -4.24 11.96 -9.65
C ASN A 521 -3.22 11.76 -8.53
N TYR A 522 -2.01 12.30 -8.69
CA TYR A 522 -0.92 12.05 -7.73
C TYR A 522 -0.39 13.34 -7.11
N GLN A 523 0.33 14.18 -7.86
CA GLN A 523 1.10 15.28 -7.29
C GLN A 523 0.25 16.33 -6.58
N MET A 524 -0.83 16.79 -7.23
CA MET A 524 -1.70 17.80 -6.62
C MET A 524 -2.41 17.26 -5.37
N GLN A 525 -2.88 16.02 -5.43
CA GLN A 525 -3.56 15.43 -4.28
C GLN A 525 -2.60 15.19 -3.11
N ALA A 526 -1.38 14.69 -3.36
CA ALA A 526 -0.37 14.53 -2.31
C ALA A 526 0.05 15.87 -1.70
N TYR A 527 0.19 16.93 -2.51
CA TYR A 527 0.47 18.27 -2.00
C TYR A 527 -0.69 18.84 -1.18
N LEU A 528 -1.92 18.70 -1.67
CA LEU A 528 -3.13 19.16 -0.98
C LEU A 528 -3.36 18.40 0.32
N ASP A 529 -3.06 17.10 0.37
CA ASP A 529 -3.13 16.28 1.59
C ASP A 529 -2.27 16.88 2.71
N ILE A 530 -1.00 17.19 2.41
CA ILE A 530 -0.12 17.88 3.36
C ILE A 530 -0.70 19.23 3.76
N CYS A 531 -1.16 20.04 2.82
CA CYS A 531 -1.72 21.37 3.11
C CYS A 531 -2.98 21.28 3.98
N VAL A 532 -3.85 20.31 3.75
CA VAL A 532 -5.08 20.10 4.54
C VAL A 532 -4.75 19.59 5.93
N HIS A 533 -3.96 18.52 6.03
CA HIS A 533 -3.73 17.83 7.31
C HIS A 533 -2.64 18.45 8.18
N TYR A 534 -1.68 19.17 7.59
CA TYR A 534 -0.59 19.80 8.34
C TYR A 534 -0.73 21.31 8.44
N ASP A 535 -1.05 22.02 7.34
CA ASP A 535 -1.21 23.48 7.34
C ASP A 535 -2.63 23.93 7.71
N GLY A 536 -3.62 23.03 7.65
CA GLY A 536 -5.01 23.30 8.04
C GLY A 536 -5.85 23.94 6.95
N TRP A 537 -5.45 23.79 5.66
CA TRP A 537 -6.24 24.32 4.56
C TRP A 537 -7.66 23.79 4.56
N GLY A 538 -8.61 24.69 4.29
CA GLY A 538 -10.00 24.35 4.03
C GLY A 538 -10.25 24.17 2.53
N ARG A 539 -11.51 23.91 2.19
CA ARG A 539 -11.95 23.71 0.81
C ARG A 539 -11.65 24.93 -0.08
N ASP A 540 -11.80 26.17 0.43
CA ASP A 540 -11.57 27.39 -0.33
C ASP A 540 -10.09 27.56 -0.74
N GLU A 541 -9.14 27.20 0.13
CA GLU A 541 -7.71 27.19 -0.19
C GLU A 541 -7.40 26.16 -1.27
N VAL A 542 -8.03 24.97 -1.21
CA VAL A 542 -7.91 23.92 -2.25
C VAL A 542 -8.43 24.43 -3.59
N VAL A 543 -9.62 25.07 -3.63
CA VAL A 543 -10.18 25.72 -4.83
C VAL A 543 -9.20 26.74 -5.41
N ASN A 544 -8.65 27.60 -4.55
CA ASN A 544 -7.73 28.65 -4.96
C ASN A 544 -6.43 28.07 -5.53
N PHE A 545 -5.86 27.05 -4.92
CA PHE A 545 -4.66 26.37 -5.41
C PHE A 545 -4.92 25.70 -6.76
N ALA A 546 -6.00 24.90 -6.87
CA ALA A 546 -6.34 24.23 -8.12
C ALA A 546 -6.55 25.21 -9.28
N ASN A 547 -7.18 26.37 -9.03
CA ASN A 547 -7.37 27.41 -10.03
C ASN A 547 -6.07 28.07 -10.54
N GLN A 548 -4.96 27.96 -9.82
CA GLN A 548 -3.65 28.46 -10.30
C GLN A 548 -3.13 27.62 -11.49
N TYR A 549 -3.40 26.32 -11.47
CA TYR A 549 -2.95 25.38 -12.49
C TYR A 549 -4.05 25.11 -13.55
N PHE A 550 -5.30 25.01 -13.12
CA PHE A 550 -6.46 24.72 -13.98
C PHE A 550 -7.55 25.80 -13.79
N PRO A 551 -7.39 26.97 -14.43
CA PRO A 551 -8.30 28.10 -14.23
C PRO A 551 -9.75 27.75 -14.53
N GLY A 552 -10.63 27.95 -13.54
CA GLY A 552 -12.06 27.66 -13.62
C GLY A 552 -12.46 26.22 -13.26
N ALA A 553 -11.50 25.34 -12.93
CA ALA A 553 -11.75 23.96 -12.49
C ALA A 553 -11.67 23.79 -10.96
N GLY A 554 -11.31 24.83 -10.21
CA GLY A 554 -11.01 24.71 -8.79
C GLY A 554 -12.15 24.13 -7.95
N GLU A 555 -13.40 24.52 -8.19
CA GLU A 555 -14.57 23.99 -7.47
C GLU A 555 -14.74 22.49 -7.74
N GLU A 556 -14.66 22.06 -9.00
CA GLU A 556 -14.82 20.66 -9.41
C GLU A 556 -13.69 19.79 -8.83
N LEU A 557 -12.46 20.27 -8.84
CA LEU A 557 -11.32 19.57 -8.27
C LEU A 557 -11.42 19.49 -6.74
N ALA A 558 -11.89 20.56 -6.08
CA ALA A 558 -12.11 20.52 -4.64
C ALA A 558 -13.22 19.55 -4.26
N ASP A 559 -14.33 19.49 -5.02
CA ASP A 559 -15.41 18.51 -4.81
C ASP A 559 -14.90 17.07 -4.97
N ALA A 560 -13.97 16.85 -5.89
CA ALA A 560 -13.40 15.53 -6.13
C ALA A 560 -12.38 15.08 -5.08
N PHE A 561 -11.59 16.00 -4.53
CA PHE A 561 -10.44 15.66 -3.70
C PHE A 561 -10.63 15.89 -2.21
N TYR A 562 -11.27 17.01 -1.82
CA TYR A 562 -11.22 17.50 -0.44
C TYR A 562 -11.77 16.50 0.58
N ASP A 563 -12.95 15.96 0.34
CA ASP A 563 -13.58 15.03 1.27
C ASP A 563 -12.79 13.71 1.37
N ARG A 564 -12.23 13.24 0.24
CA ARG A 564 -11.37 12.03 0.24
C ARG A 564 -10.08 12.26 1.01
N ILE A 565 -9.43 13.42 0.82
CA ILE A 565 -8.25 13.80 1.58
C ILE A 565 -8.58 13.80 3.07
N VAL A 566 -9.69 14.45 3.47
CA VAL A 566 -10.11 14.49 4.89
C VAL A 566 -10.40 13.09 5.45
N GLU A 567 -11.00 12.20 4.64
CA GLU A 567 -11.36 10.85 5.06
C GLU A 567 -10.15 9.91 5.18
N ILE A 568 -9.22 9.99 4.21
CA ILE A 568 -8.11 9.04 4.08
C ILE A 568 -6.79 9.81 3.93
N PRO A 569 -6.19 10.24 5.04
CA PRO A 569 -4.91 10.94 5.01
C PRO A 569 -3.81 10.12 4.32
N CYS A 570 -2.97 10.79 3.56
CA CYS A 570 -1.87 10.17 2.79
C CYS A 570 -2.34 9.07 1.82
N TYR A 571 -3.56 9.15 1.27
CA TYR A 571 -4.10 8.13 0.37
C TYR A 571 -3.24 7.92 -0.88
N VAL A 572 -2.91 8.99 -1.60
CA VAL A 572 -2.11 8.91 -2.83
C VAL A 572 -0.60 9.05 -2.58
N THR A 573 -0.19 9.32 -1.35
CA THR A 573 1.22 9.55 -0.98
C THR A 573 2.14 8.39 -1.37
N PRO A 574 1.79 7.11 -1.13
CA PRO A 574 2.63 5.97 -1.54
C PRO A 574 2.88 5.92 -3.06
N TYR A 575 1.85 6.16 -3.86
CA TYR A 575 1.93 6.19 -5.32
C TYR A 575 2.80 7.34 -5.81
N CYS A 576 2.51 8.54 -5.34
CA CYS A 576 3.18 9.76 -5.75
C CYS A 576 4.67 9.74 -5.39
N PHE A 577 5.00 9.58 -4.11
CA PHE A 577 6.40 9.53 -3.64
C PHE A 577 7.09 8.26 -4.10
N GLY A 578 6.39 7.13 -4.13
CA GLY A 578 6.89 5.88 -4.64
C GLY A 578 7.40 6.01 -6.08
N ASN A 579 6.57 6.51 -7.00
CA ASN A 579 6.97 6.74 -8.38
C ASN A 579 8.13 7.74 -8.49
N MET A 580 8.02 8.90 -7.83
CA MET A 580 9.04 9.95 -7.92
C MET A 580 10.41 9.45 -7.43
N CYS A 581 10.45 8.72 -6.31
CA CYS A 581 11.69 8.21 -5.73
C CYS A 581 12.24 7.02 -6.50
N CYS A 582 11.40 6.03 -6.85
CA CYS A 582 11.78 4.86 -7.64
C CYS A 582 12.37 5.28 -8.99
N SER A 583 11.63 6.12 -9.74
CA SER A 583 12.07 6.65 -11.02
C SER A 583 13.39 7.43 -10.91
N LYS A 584 13.53 8.26 -9.86
CA LYS A 584 14.76 9.01 -9.62
C LYS A 584 15.95 8.06 -9.40
N ILE A 585 15.84 7.10 -8.48
CA ILE A 585 16.93 6.18 -8.13
C ILE A 585 17.38 5.38 -9.36
N ILE A 586 16.42 4.82 -10.13
CA ILE A 586 16.75 4.02 -11.32
C ILE A 586 17.35 4.91 -12.42
N ASN A 587 16.76 6.08 -12.69
CA ASN A 587 17.26 6.99 -13.73
C ASN A 587 18.65 7.55 -13.39
N ASP A 588 18.92 7.89 -12.13
CA ASP A 588 20.24 8.33 -11.68
C ASP A 588 21.27 7.20 -11.85
N ALA A 589 20.91 5.96 -11.50
CA ALA A 589 21.77 4.79 -11.74
C ALA A 589 21.99 4.54 -13.25
N MET A 590 20.95 4.63 -14.08
CA MET A 590 21.09 4.55 -15.54
C MET A 590 22.05 5.64 -16.09
N ALA A 591 21.91 6.86 -15.61
CA ALA A 591 22.78 7.96 -16.03
C ALA A 591 24.23 7.77 -15.58
N GLN A 592 24.46 7.28 -14.37
CA GLN A 592 25.80 7.09 -13.80
C GLN A 592 26.50 5.84 -14.31
N TYR A 593 25.80 4.72 -14.39
CA TYR A 593 26.37 3.39 -14.62
C TYR A 593 26.04 2.79 -15.99
N GLY A 594 25.08 3.32 -16.75
CA GLY A 594 24.58 2.74 -18.00
C GLY A 594 25.60 2.63 -19.14
N SER A 595 26.80 3.22 -19.00
CA SER A 595 27.93 2.97 -19.93
C SER A 595 28.69 1.67 -19.63
N GLN A 596 28.52 1.10 -18.45
CA GLN A 596 29.24 -0.08 -17.95
C GLN A 596 28.31 -1.26 -17.67
N TYR A 597 27.08 -0.98 -17.24
CA TYR A 597 26.06 -1.95 -16.88
C TYR A 597 24.84 -1.80 -17.81
N SER A 598 24.23 -2.91 -18.17
CA SER A 598 22.98 -2.92 -18.94
C SER A 598 21.80 -2.44 -18.09
N LYS A 599 20.71 -2.04 -18.74
CA LYS A 599 19.46 -1.74 -18.04
C LYS A 599 18.98 -2.92 -17.19
N LYS A 600 19.14 -4.15 -17.70
CA LYS A 600 18.80 -5.38 -16.98
C LYS A 600 19.53 -5.50 -15.66
N GLU A 601 20.83 -5.23 -15.63
CA GLU A 601 21.65 -5.26 -14.41
C GLU A 601 21.27 -4.14 -13.43
N ILE A 602 20.90 -2.96 -13.94
CA ILE A 602 20.46 -1.85 -13.09
C ILE A 602 19.07 -2.15 -12.47
N HIS A 603 18.13 -2.69 -13.26
CA HIS A 603 16.84 -3.14 -12.71
C HIS A 603 17.00 -4.30 -11.72
N ALA A 604 17.90 -5.26 -12.02
CA ALA A 604 18.21 -6.34 -11.09
C ALA A 604 18.78 -5.79 -9.77
N ALA A 605 19.72 -4.84 -9.84
CA ALA A 605 20.29 -4.20 -8.65
C ALA A 605 19.22 -3.52 -7.78
N TYR A 606 18.24 -2.83 -8.40
CA TYR A 606 17.13 -2.22 -7.66
C TYR A 606 16.26 -3.28 -6.97
N LEU A 607 15.89 -4.33 -7.68
CA LEU A 607 15.05 -5.42 -7.15
C LEU A 607 15.79 -6.28 -6.10
N ASP A 608 17.11 -6.50 -6.27
CA ASP A 608 17.93 -7.27 -5.31
C ASP A 608 18.06 -6.57 -3.95
N MET A 609 17.90 -5.25 -3.90
CA MET A 609 17.85 -4.51 -2.63
C MET A 609 16.61 -4.87 -1.81
N GLY A 610 15.53 -5.28 -2.46
CA GLY A 610 14.24 -5.53 -1.85
C GLY A 610 13.55 -4.28 -1.31
N PRO A 611 12.26 -4.37 -0.97
CA PRO A 611 11.51 -3.28 -0.38
C PRO A 611 12.15 -2.70 0.88
N SER A 612 12.45 -1.41 0.83
CA SER A 612 13.06 -0.60 1.89
C SER A 612 12.62 0.85 1.75
N SER A 613 12.94 1.70 2.72
CA SER A 613 12.75 3.16 2.54
C SER A 613 13.60 3.67 1.38
N PHE A 614 13.12 4.69 0.67
CA PHE A 614 13.83 5.23 -0.50
C PHE A 614 15.19 5.84 -0.14
N ASP A 615 15.36 6.35 1.07
CA ASP A 615 16.66 6.82 1.56
C ASP A 615 17.69 5.67 1.64
N LEU A 616 17.27 4.48 2.06
CA LEU A 616 18.10 3.29 2.07
C LEU A 616 18.37 2.79 0.65
N LEU A 617 17.36 2.76 -0.21
CA LEU A 617 17.54 2.36 -1.61
C LEU A 617 18.53 3.28 -2.33
N GLU A 618 18.44 4.60 -2.15
CA GLU A 618 19.40 5.55 -2.72
C GLU A 618 20.83 5.32 -2.18
N LYS A 619 20.96 5.04 -0.88
CA LYS A 619 22.25 4.72 -0.23
C LYS A 619 22.88 3.44 -0.78
N TYR A 620 22.08 2.39 -0.97
CA TYR A 620 22.58 1.05 -1.32
C TYR A 620 22.70 0.81 -2.83
N MET A 621 21.97 1.55 -3.68
CA MET A 621 21.94 1.35 -5.13
C MET A 621 23.33 1.26 -5.79
N PRO A 622 24.31 2.12 -5.47
CA PRO A 622 25.67 2.00 -6.02
C PRO A 622 26.32 0.64 -5.72
N LEU A 623 26.15 0.14 -4.49
CA LEU A 623 26.76 -1.11 -4.04
C LEU A 623 26.15 -2.31 -4.74
N PHE A 624 24.83 -2.32 -4.93
CA PHE A 624 24.12 -3.39 -5.61
C PHE A 624 24.35 -3.38 -7.13
N VAL A 625 24.53 -2.21 -7.76
CA VAL A 625 24.96 -2.13 -9.16
C VAL A 625 26.37 -2.72 -9.33
N GLU A 626 27.32 -2.35 -8.48
CA GLU A 626 28.70 -2.87 -8.55
C GLU A 626 28.75 -4.40 -8.33
N LYS A 627 27.81 -4.97 -7.57
CA LYS A 627 27.70 -6.42 -7.33
C LYS A 627 27.21 -7.22 -8.55
N GLN A 628 26.57 -6.57 -9.56
CA GLN A 628 26.09 -7.27 -10.76
C GLN A 628 27.23 -7.80 -11.65
N HIS A 629 28.47 -7.48 -11.38
CA HIS A 629 29.70 -8.01 -11.97
C HIS A 629 30.48 -8.80 -10.93
#